data_c6878a1b0b0adefe7344376678f514b7
#
_entry.id   c6878a1b0b0adefe7344376678f514b7
#
_cell.length_a   1.000
_cell.length_b   1.000
_cell.length_c   1.000
_cell.angle_alpha   90.00
_cell.angle_beta   90.00
_cell.angle_gamma   90.00
#
_symmetry.space_group_name_H-M   'P 1'
#
loop_
_entity.id
_entity.type
_entity.pdbx_description
1 polymer ?
#
loop_
_entity_poly.entity_id
_entity_poly.type
_entity_poly.pdbx_seq_one_letter_code
_entity_poly.pdbx_strand_id
1 'polypeptide(L)'
;MKLKHALTAAFMLLFGTTIMGQSKKSFTLEDLMWGGNNYANIMPKYYGTAFWGDRLLKLDVDEVTTLANEKGQKEKPTVLFTTNQLNAAIDTAQVGKVYSLLYARFPYADKTQVFISTAKQHIIYDWKQRKTLWTAPRIQGESAQDFNFASKAEAYVKDWNLFVRTADGKSHQVSTDGSRELQYGLSVHRDEFGIRKGTFWSPKGNLLAFYRMDQSMVTDYPLVDIAHRVAQLALEKYPMAGMTSHKVTVGVYNPSTNKTIYLQAGDPTDRYFTNIAWSPDERTIYVFELPRTQDKAELVSYDAQTGERKTVLYTEENARYVEPCNPIQFLPWDASKFIMQSRRDGYNHLYLFDAASGKLLKQLTKGKYEVIEMLGFNAQAKSVVYQSNQNNPIQYSNFSVNVATGKVTQLDNGEGTHYATLSAGGRFLLDRWSSPSKFREYDLQSTAKHATQKLHEDGDPWTAYNVPEVTRGTIKDADGATDLY
;
A
#
# COMPACT_ATOMS: atom_id res chain seq x y z
N MET A 1 9.79 -72.51 -45.33
CA MET A 1 9.35 -71.16 -45.36
C MET A 1 8.19 -70.93 -44.34
N LYS A 2 8.34 -71.38 -43.10
CA LYS A 2 7.31 -71.24 -42.05
C LYS A 2 7.88 -70.92 -40.64
N LEU A 3 9.13 -70.41 -40.60
CA LEU A 3 9.75 -70.09 -39.27
C LEU A 3 10.17 -68.62 -39.11
N LYS A 4 9.80 -67.72 -40.04
CA LYS A 4 10.17 -66.32 -40.00
C LYS A 4 9.04 -65.38 -39.53
N HIS A 5 7.82 -65.91 -39.37
CA HIS A 5 6.66 -65.08 -38.97
C HIS A 5 6.28 -65.17 -37.47
N ALA A 6 6.91 -66.11 -36.73
CA ALA A 6 6.64 -66.27 -35.33
C ALA A 6 7.51 -65.36 -34.40
N LEU A 7 8.63 -64.82 -34.88
CA LEU A 7 9.51 -63.94 -34.09
C LEU A 7 9.16 -62.45 -34.18
N THR A 8 8.37 -62.06 -35.19
CA THR A 8 7.96 -60.63 -35.32
C THR A 8 6.72 -60.26 -34.44
N ALA A 9 5.91 -61.30 -34.11
CA ALA A 9 4.75 -61.11 -33.24
C ALA A 9 5.10 -61.09 -31.73
N ALA A 10 6.24 -61.71 -31.33
CA ALA A 10 6.69 -61.73 -29.95
C ALA A 10 7.43 -60.44 -29.54
N PHE A 11 7.89 -59.58 -30.47
CA PHE A 11 8.60 -58.31 -30.14
C PHE A 11 7.70 -57.09 -30.11
N MET A 12 6.43 -57.22 -30.56
CA MET A 12 5.44 -56.11 -30.44
C MET A 12 4.60 -56.14 -29.16
N LEU A 13 4.79 -57.12 -28.28
CA LEU A 13 4.04 -57.26 -27.02
C LEU A 13 4.82 -56.84 -25.78
N LEU A 14 6.04 -56.30 -25.91
CA LEU A 14 6.91 -55.92 -24.80
C LEU A 14 7.18 -54.39 -24.67
N PHE A 15 6.50 -53.58 -25.47
CA PHE A 15 6.46 -52.11 -25.25
C PHE A 15 5.05 -51.65 -24.92
N GLY A 16 4.36 -52.37 -24.04
CA GLY A 16 3.35 -51.80 -23.16
C GLY A 16 4.10 -50.96 -22.14
N THR A 17 4.46 -49.73 -22.46
CA THR A 17 4.81 -48.76 -21.47
C THR A 17 3.63 -48.62 -20.52
N THR A 18 3.66 -49.33 -19.41
CA THR A 18 2.91 -48.93 -18.26
C THR A 18 3.37 -47.50 -17.95
N ILE A 19 2.60 -46.52 -18.43
CA ILE A 19 2.57 -45.20 -17.83
C ILE A 19 2.07 -45.45 -16.39
N MET A 20 2.99 -45.86 -15.49
CA MET A 20 2.73 -45.74 -14.06
C MET A 20 2.49 -44.26 -13.83
N GLY A 21 1.24 -43.88 -13.76
CA GLY A 21 0.86 -42.59 -13.27
C GLY A 21 1.59 -42.40 -11.92
N GLN A 22 2.52 -41.48 -11.87
CA GLN A 22 3.25 -41.19 -10.63
C GLN A 22 2.21 -40.89 -9.58
N SER A 23 2.10 -41.74 -8.54
CA SER A 23 1.13 -41.50 -7.44
C SER A 23 1.41 -40.14 -6.83
N LYS A 24 0.41 -39.30 -6.79
CA LYS A 24 0.52 -37.96 -6.17
C LYS A 24 0.94 -38.11 -4.71
N LYS A 25 1.75 -37.17 -4.23
CA LYS A 25 2.25 -37.12 -2.85
C LYS A 25 1.18 -36.57 -1.91
N SER A 26 1.17 -37.03 -0.67
CA SER A 26 0.45 -36.34 0.41
C SER A 26 1.30 -35.20 0.95
N PHE A 27 0.66 -34.14 1.43
CA PHE A 27 1.35 -33.06 2.10
C PHE A 27 1.97 -33.52 3.43
N THR A 28 3.13 -32.99 3.72
CA THR A 28 3.79 -33.13 5.01
C THR A 28 3.90 -31.75 5.71
N LEU A 29 4.25 -31.71 6.99
CA LEU A 29 4.52 -30.46 7.68
C LEU A 29 5.69 -29.72 7.06
N GLU A 30 6.69 -30.41 6.52
CA GLU A 30 7.83 -29.83 5.81
C GLU A 30 7.42 -29.09 4.51
N ASP A 31 6.28 -29.44 3.93
CA ASP A 31 5.71 -28.76 2.77
C ASP A 31 4.89 -27.52 3.17
N LEU A 32 4.15 -27.57 4.29
CA LEU A 32 3.11 -26.60 4.62
C LEU A 32 3.49 -25.59 5.70
N MET A 33 4.47 -25.89 6.53
CA MET A 33 4.86 -25.03 7.65
C MET A 33 5.96 -24.04 7.23
N TRP A 34 5.82 -22.79 7.67
CA TRP A 34 6.87 -21.79 7.55
C TRP A 34 8.18 -22.33 8.19
N GLY A 35 9.27 -22.33 7.39
CA GLY A 35 10.55 -22.90 7.81
C GLY A 35 10.72 -24.38 7.53
N GLY A 36 9.71 -25.09 7.02
CA GLY A 36 9.82 -26.46 6.55
C GLY A 36 10.76 -26.57 5.34
N ASN A 37 11.45 -27.69 5.20
CA ASN A 37 12.49 -27.88 4.18
C ASN A 37 11.97 -27.74 2.75
N ASN A 38 10.70 -28.07 2.49
CA ASN A 38 10.08 -27.99 1.18
C ASN A 38 9.22 -26.73 0.97
N TYR A 39 8.92 -26.00 2.03
CA TYR A 39 7.99 -24.85 1.98
C TYR A 39 8.36 -23.84 0.89
N ALA A 40 9.64 -23.47 0.80
CA ALA A 40 10.12 -22.49 -0.20
C ALA A 40 9.98 -22.99 -1.66
N ASN A 41 9.93 -24.32 -1.88
CA ASN A 41 9.81 -24.93 -3.21
C ASN A 41 8.39 -24.83 -3.77
N ILE A 42 7.38 -24.75 -2.91
CA ILE A 42 5.96 -24.66 -3.26
C ILE A 42 5.39 -23.25 -3.17
N MET A 43 6.17 -22.33 -2.59
CA MET A 43 5.79 -20.92 -2.56
C MET A 43 5.99 -20.26 -3.93
N PRO A 44 5.09 -19.36 -4.34
CA PRO A 44 5.24 -18.63 -5.59
C PRO A 44 6.52 -17.80 -5.56
N LYS A 45 7.30 -17.87 -6.64
CA LYS A 45 8.49 -17.03 -6.78
C LYS A 45 8.10 -15.56 -6.89
N TYR A 46 8.90 -14.70 -6.30
CA TYR A 46 8.67 -13.26 -6.40
C TYR A 46 8.85 -12.80 -7.85
N TYR A 47 7.79 -12.23 -8.43
CA TYR A 47 7.82 -11.59 -9.73
C TYR A 47 7.95 -10.08 -9.55
N GLY A 48 9.20 -9.61 -9.50
CA GLY A 48 9.52 -8.21 -9.24
C GLY A 48 9.08 -7.30 -10.39
N THR A 49 8.32 -6.25 -10.08
CA THR A 49 7.86 -5.27 -11.06
C THR A 49 7.77 -3.89 -10.43
N ALA A 50 7.90 -2.85 -11.24
CA ALA A 50 7.65 -1.47 -10.84
C ALA A 50 7.18 -0.63 -12.03
N PHE A 51 6.40 0.41 -11.75
CA PHE A 51 6.10 1.41 -12.77
C PHE A 51 7.16 2.52 -12.76
N TRP A 52 7.58 2.93 -13.96
CA TRP A 52 8.29 4.16 -14.25
C TRP A 52 7.39 5.04 -15.11
N GLY A 53 6.70 5.99 -14.48
CA GLY A 53 5.57 6.65 -15.12
C GLY A 53 4.46 5.65 -15.45
N ASP A 54 4.12 5.51 -16.72
CA ASP A 54 3.20 4.51 -17.24
C ASP A 54 3.91 3.31 -17.90
N ARG A 55 5.22 3.28 -17.91
CA ARG A 55 6.00 2.10 -18.34
C ARG A 55 6.08 1.08 -17.23
N LEU A 56 5.92 -0.18 -17.57
CA LEU A 56 6.12 -1.27 -16.63
C LEU A 56 7.52 -1.87 -16.81
N LEU A 57 8.21 -2.03 -15.71
CA LEU A 57 9.54 -2.61 -15.62
C LEU A 57 9.48 -3.97 -14.93
N LYS A 58 10.39 -4.88 -15.31
CA LYS A 58 10.69 -6.07 -14.53
C LYS A 58 11.93 -5.81 -13.70
N LEU A 59 11.85 -6.20 -12.43
CA LEU A 59 12.92 -6.09 -11.45
C LEU A 59 13.46 -7.48 -11.13
N ASP A 60 14.74 -7.70 -11.36
CA ASP A 60 15.46 -8.89 -10.91
C ASP A 60 16.56 -8.51 -9.90
N VAL A 61 17.24 -9.49 -9.33
CA VAL A 61 18.32 -9.25 -8.38
C VAL A 61 19.42 -8.39 -9.02
N ASP A 62 19.79 -8.72 -10.24
CA ASP A 62 20.96 -8.15 -10.90
C ASP A 62 20.66 -7.08 -11.95
N GLU A 63 19.42 -6.99 -12.42
CA GLU A 63 19.08 -6.06 -13.50
C GLU A 63 17.64 -5.55 -13.45
N VAL A 64 17.43 -4.41 -14.10
CA VAL A 64 16.11 -3.85 -14.39
C VAL A 64 15.91 -3.83 -15.89
N THR A 65 14.81 -4.42 -16.35
CA THR A 65 14.46 -4.48 -17.77
C THR A 65 13.10 -3.85 -18.05
N THR A 66 12.88 -3.42 -19.29
CA THR A 66 11.55 -3.01 -19.75
C THR A 66 10.65 -4.23 -19.91
N LEU A 67 9.35 -4.07 -19.62
CA LEU A 67 8.33 -5.10 -19.78
C LEU A 67 7.19 -4.63 -20.68
N ALA A 68 6.68 -3.40 -20.44
CA ALA A 68 5.72 -2.74 -21.31
C ALA A 68 6.00 -1.23 -21.41
N ASN A 69 5.76 -0.67 -22.60
CA ASN A 69 5.97 0.75 -22.88
C ASN A 69 4.85 1.63 -22.31
N GLU A 70 5.00 2.95 -22.44
CA GLU A 70 4.03 3.96 -21.95
C GLU A 70 2.66 3.91 -22.65
N LYS A 71 2.48 3.06 -23.66
CA LYS A 71 1.19 2.79 -24.32
C LYS A 71 0.56 1.50 -23.83
N GLY A 72 1.19 0.81 -22.86
CA GLY A 72 0.74 -0.45 -22.30
C GLY A 72 0.98 -1.64 -23.25
N GLN A 73 1.89 -1.52 -24.22
CA GLN A 73 2.22 -2.60 -25.12
C GLN A 73 3.46 -3.34 -24.61
N LYS A 74 3.36 -4.67 -24.51
CA LYS A 74 4.50 -5.52 -24.18
C LYS A 74 5.60 -5.31 -25.21
N GLU A 75 6.83 -5.17 -24.73
CA GLU A 75 7.97 -4.96 -25.61
C GLU A 75 9.05 -6.01 -25.36
N LYS A 76 9.99 -6.14 -26.31
CA LYS A 76 11.17 -6.98 -26.11
C LYS A 76 11.94 -6.43 -24.90
N PRO A 77 12.26 -7.27 -23.90
CA PRO A 77 12.99 -6.81 -22.73
C PRO A 77 14.31 -6.13 -23.13
N THR A 78 14.50 -4.91 -22.62
CA THR A 78 15.73 -4.14 -22.79
C THR A 78 16.28 -3.82 -21.42
N VAL A 79 17.55 -4.15 -21.14
CA VAL A 79 18.22 -3.85 -19.88
C VAL A 79 18.40 -2.34 -19.78
N LEU A 80 17.86 -1.72 -18.74
CA LEU A 80 18.06 -0.31 -18.43
C LEU A 80 19.38 -0.08 -17.68
N PHE A 81 19.63 -0.90 -16.66
CA PHE A 81 20.88 -0.92 -15.89
C PHE A 81 20.99 -2.20 -15.07
N THR A 82 22.20 -2.48 -14.60
CA THR A 82 22.53 -3.65 -13.77
C THR A 82 23.16 -3.23 -12.43
N THR A 83 23.16 -4.14 -11.45
CA THR A 83 23.89 -3.97 -10.18
C THR A 83 25.38 -3.70 -10.43
N ASN A 84 25.99 -4.39 -11.41
CA ASN A 84 27.42 -4.20 -11.74
C ASN A 84 27.69 -2.80 -12.28
N GLN A 85 26.86 -2.30 -13.20
CA GLN A 85 27.01 -0.92 -13.74
C GLN A 85 26.84 0.12 -12.65
N LEU A 86 25.86 -0.07 -11.74
CA LEU A 86 25.60 0.83 -10.64
C LEU A 86 26.76 0.81 -9.64
N ASN A 87 27.21 -0.35 -9.19
CA ASN A 87 28.30 -0.49 -8.24
C ASN A 87 29.65 0.04 -8.79
N ALA A 88 29.86 -0.02 -10.10
CA ALA A 88 31.02 0.59 -10.74
C ALA A 88 30.98 2.12 -10.80
N ALA A 89 29.78 2.72 -10.71
CA ALA A 89 29.55 4.16 -10.81
C ALA A 89 29.45 4.87 -9.44
N ILE A 90 29.35 4.14 -8.33
CA ILE A 90 29.25 4.68 -6.97
C ILE A 90 30.50 4.34 -6.16
N ASP A 91 30.82 5.18 -5.17
CA ASP A 91 31.81 4.82 -4.15
C ASP A 91 31.20 3.82 -3.16
N THR A 92 31.38 2.52 -3.42
CA THR A 92 30.83 1.45 -2.58
C THR A 92 31.40 1.41 -1.16
N ALA A 93 32.57 2.00 -0.93
CA ALA A 93 33.13 2.11 0.40
C ALA A 93 32.35 3.10 1.25
N GLN A 94 31.95 4.21 0.68
CA GLN A 94 31.16 5.25 1.34
C GLN A 94 29.64 4.93 1.32
N VAL A 95 29.10 4.61 0.14
CA VAL A 95 27.65 4.45 -0.09
C VAL A 95 27.14 3.07 0.32
N GLY A 96 28.01 2.07 0.29
CA GLY A 96 27.65 0.66 0.42
C GLY A 96 27.33 0.01 -0.94
N LYS A 97 27.53 -1.30 -1.02
CA LYS A 97 27.26 -2.07 -2.24
C LYS A 97 25.78 -2.35 -2.41
N VAL A 98 25.28 -2.26 -3.64
CA VAL A 98 23.93 -2.70 -4.03
C VAL A 98 23.98 -4.19 -4.39
N TYR A 99 23.22 -5.01 -3.67
CA TYR A 99 23.18 -6.46 -3.85
C TYR A 99 21.92 -6.93 -4.60
N SER A 100 20.87 -6.08 -4.65
CA SER A 100 19.62 -6.45 -5.29
C SER A 100 18.87 -5.21 -5.78
N LEU A 101 18.25 -5.33 -6.96
CA LEU A 101 17.39 -4.31 -7.55
C LEU A 101 15.89 -4.63 -7.40
N LEU A 102 15.53 -5.72 -6.70
CA LEU A 102 14.13 -6.13 -6.49
C LEU A 102 13.27 -5.08 -5.78
N TYR A 103 13.88 -4.20 -5.01
CA TYR A 103 13.21 -3.13 -4.25
C TYR A 103 13.52 -1.73 -4.78
N ALA A 104 14.03 -1.63 -6.01
CA ALA A 104 14.27 -0.36 -6.67
C ALA A 104 12.94 0.40 -6.90
N ARG A 105 12.92 1.69 -6.64
CA ARG A 105 11.75 2.56 -6.78
C ARG A 105 12.01 3.63 -7.85
N PHE A 106 10.99 3.96 -8.63
CA PHE A 106 11.08 4.92 -9.76
C PHE A 106 10.15 6.12 -9.50
N PRO A 107 10.52 7.01 -8.56
CA PRO A 107 9.61 8.06 -8.09
C PRO A 107 9.35 9.19 -9.11
N TYR A 108 10.14 9.27 -10.18
CA TYR A 108 10.04 10.32 -11.18
C TYR A 108 9.62 9.74 -12.53
N ALA A 109 8.41 10.06 -12.97
CA ALA A 109 7.82 9.51 -14.18
C ALA A 109 8.57 9.87 -15.47
N ASP A 110 9.23 11.04 -15.49
CA ASP A 110 9.89 11.65 -16.64
C ASP A 110 11.43 11.65 -16.57
N LYS A 111 12.00 11.09 -15.48
CA LYS A 111 13.47 11.10 -15.27
C LYS A 111 14.04 9.69 -15.23
N THR A 112 15.25 9.53 -15.71
CA THR A 112 16.02 8.29 -15.65
C THR A 112 16.67 8.09 -14.27
N GLN A 113 15.88 8.22 -13.21
CA GLN A 113 16.33 8.22 -11.84
C GLN A 113 15.66 7.13 -11.04
N VAL A 114 16.47 6.36 -10.33
CA VAL A 114 16.03 5.28 -9.46
C VAL A 114 16.44 5.56 -8.02
N PHE A 115 15.54 5.29 -7.08
CA PHE A 115 15.82 5.30 -5.66
C PHE A 115 16.14 3.87 -5.20
N ILE A 116 17.29 3.72 -4.55
CA ILE A 116 17.79 2.44 -4.04
C ILE A 116 18.31 2.62 -2.62
N SER A 117 18.15 1.60 -1.80
CA SER A 117 18.71 1.56 -0.44
C SER A 117 19.83 0.53 -0.38
N THR A 118 20.97 0.94 0.14
CA THR A 118 22.07 0.07 0.52
C THR A 118 22.04 -0.20 2.04
N ALA A 119 23.00 -0.93 2.57
CA ALA A 119 23.16 -1.07 4.01
C ALA A 119 23.54 0.26 4.71
N LYS A 120 24.20 1.19 4.00
CA LYS A 120 24.75 2.43 4.55
C LYS A 120 23.93 3.68 4.21
N GLN A 121 23.36 3.73 3.00
CA GLN A 121 22.72 4.94 2.49
C GLN A 121 21.50 4.63 1.62
N HIS A 122 20.62 5.61 1.49
CA HIS A 122 19.67 5.76 0.40
C HIS A 122 20.32 6.57 -0.69
N ILE A 123 20.10 6.20 -1.97
CA ILE A 123 20.67 6.89 -3.11
C ILE A 123 19.60 7.17 -4.18
N ILE A 124 19.72 8.31 -4.85
CA ILE A 124 19.07 8.56 -6.14
C ILE A 124 20.15 8.51 -7.20
N TYR A 125 20.03 7.53 -8.11
CA TYR A 125 20.99 7.27 -9.18
C TYR A 125 20.33 7.50 -10.53
N ASP A 126 21.02 8.26 -11.41
CA ASP A 126 20.61 8.41 -12.81
C ASP A 126 21.34 7.35 -13.65
N TRP A 127 20.58 6.37 -14.18
CA TRP A 127 21.18 5.26 -14.91
C TRP A 127 21.65 5.59 -16.31
N LYS A 128 21.14 6.68 -16.95
CA LYS A 128 21.65 7.15 -18.23
C LYS A 128 22.93 7.94 -18.07
N GLN A 129 22.97 8.86 -17.09
CA GLN A 129 24.15 9.66 -16.78
C GLN A 129 25.21 8.85 -16.01
N ARG A 130 24.83 7.69 -15.46
CA ARG A 130 25.68 6.85 -14.58
C ARG A 130 26.23 7.63 -13.39
N LYS A 131 25.38 8.42 -12.75
CA LYS A 131 25.77 9.34 -11.67
C LYS A 131 24.81 9.26 -10.49
N THR A 132 25.38 9.25 -9.28
CA THR A 132 24.63 9.49 -8.05
C THR A 132 24.28 10.99 -7.96
N LEU A 133 23.00 11.28 -7.81
CA LEU A 133 22.47 12.65 -7.75
C LEU A 133 22.19 13.10 -6.31
N TRP A 134 21.96 12.15 -5.41
CA TRP A 134 21.62 12.41 -4.03
C TRP A 134 21.91 11.19 -3.17
N THR A 135 22.31 11.43 -1.93
CA THR A 135 22.48 10.38 -0.91
C THR A 135 21.95 10.84 0.43
N ALA A 136 21.46 9.91 1.23
CA ALA A 136 21.13 10.12 2.64
C ALA A 136 21.61 8.93 3.47
N PRO A 137 22.27 9.15 4.63
CA PRO A 137 22.76 8.07 5.47
C PRO A 137 21.60 7.27 6.07
N ARG A 138 21.80 5.97 6.22
CA ARG A 138 20.96 5.11 7.06
C ARG A 138 21.66 4.96 8.40
N ILE A 139 21.05 5.45 9.46
CA ILE A 139 21.62 5.46 10.80
C ILE A 139 20.88 4.43 11.65
N GLN A 140 21.64 3.65 12.42
CA GLN A 140 21.04 2.67 13.33
C GLN A 140 20.17 3.36 14.38
N GLY A 141 18.98 2.80 14.63
CA GLY A 141 18.00 3.34 15.56
C GLY A 141 17.00 4.32 14.91
N GLU A 142 17.18 4.68 13.62
CA GLU A 142 16.15 5.40 12.87
C GLU A 142 15.01 4.48 12.48
N SER A 143 13.76 4.95 12.63
CA SER A 143 12.53 4.26 12.29
C SER A 143 11.51 5.19 11.66
N ALA A 144 10.37 4.66 11.20
CA ALA A 144 9.26 5.42 10.62
C ALA A 144 9.69 6.39 9.50
N GLN A 145 10.61 5.95 8.64
CA GLN A 145 11.16 6.75 7.55
C GLN A 145 10.09 7.08 6.52
N ASP A 146 9.93 8.35 6.20
CA ASP A 146 8.96 8.88 5.22
C ASP A 146 9.66 9.87 4.26
N PHE A 147 9.78 9.47 2.98
CA PHE A 147 10.46 10.24 1.95
C PHE A 147 9.50 11.09 1.15
N ASN A 148 9.84 12.37 0.96
CA ASN A 148 9.26 13.21 -0.06
C ASN A 148 10.26 13.36 -1.22
N PHE A 149 9.93 12.76 -2.37
CA PHE A 149 10.81 12.77 -3.55
C PHE A 149 10.81 14.12 -4.28
N ALA A 150 9.79 14.97 -4.12
CA ALA A 150 9.77 16.29 -4.73
C ALA A 150 10.81 17.22 -4.09
N SER A 151 10.90 17.25 -2.77
CA SER A 151 11.87 18.04 -2.01
C SER A 151 13.17 17.29 -1.73
N LYS A 152 13.23 15.98 -1.97
CA LYS A 152 14.34 15.09 -1.56
C LYS A 152 14.60 15.17 -0.06
N ALA A 153 13.54 15.28 0.73
CA ALA A 153 13.60 15.30 2.19
C ALA A 153 13.10 13.98 2.77
N GLU A 154 13.55 13.68 3.97
CA GLU A 154 13.18 12.48 4.73
C GLU A 154 12.79 12.88 6.15
N ALA A 155 11.60 12.46 6.59
CA ALA A 155 11.25 12.46 8.01
C ALA A 155 11.60 11.10 8.60
N TYR A 156 12.09 11.06 9.84
CA TYR A 156 12.37 9.83 10.56
C TYR A 156 12.26 10.03 12.06
N VAL A 157 12.08 8.95 12.79
CA VAL A 157 12.00 8.95 14.25
C VAL A 157 13.23 8.26 14.84
N LYS A 158 13.80 8.86 15.87
CA LYS A 158 14.86 8.27 16.68
C LYS A 158 14.64 8.64 18.15
N ASP A 159 14.70 7.64 19.02
CA ASP A 159 14.46 7.82 20.46
C ASP A 159 13.18 8.62 20.75
N TRP A 160 12.06 8.22 20.09
CA TRP A 160 10.72 8.86 20.10
C TRP A 160 10.67 10.32 19.63
N ASN A 161 11.78 10.90 19.20
CA ASN A 161 11.84 12.25 18.64
C ASN A 161 11.78 12.23 17.11
N LEU A 162 11.10 13.24 16.57
CA LEU A 162 11.01 13.46 15.13
C LEU A 162 12.21 14.26 14.61
N PHE A 163 12.74 13.84 13.51
CA PHE A 163 13.81 14.50 12.75
C PHE A 163 13.40 14.69 11.29
N VAL A 164 13.94 15.69 10.64
CA VAL A 164 13.85 15.91 9.20
C VAL A 164 15.23 16.08 8.62
N ARG A 165 15.57 15.22 7.64
CA ARG A 165 16.78 15.35 6.82
C ARG A 165 16.40 16.03 5.52
N THR A 166 17.04 17.18 5.23
CA THR A 166 16.80 17.96 4.02
C THR A 166 17.67 17.50 2.85
N ALA A 167 17.40 18.03 1.64
CA ALA A 167 18.09 17.62 0.41
C ALA A 167 19.63 17.81 0.45
N ASP A 168 20.13 18.73 1.27
CA ASP A 168 21.58 18.96 1.49
C ASP A 168 22.22 17.97 2.49
N GLY A 169 21.43 17.00 2.98
CA GLY A 169 21.87 15.96 3.92
C GLY A 169 21.89 16.39 5.38
N LYS A 170 21.52 17.64 5.71
CA LYS A 170 21.44 18.10 7.10
C LYS A 170 20.20 17.54 7.79
N SER A 171 20.38 17.07 9.01
CA SER A 171 19.28 16.63 9.87
C SER A 171 18.93 17.73 10.88
N HIS A 172 17.64 18.04 10.95
CA HIS A 172 17.05 18.97 11.90
C HIS A 172 16.23 18.19 12.91
N GLN A 173 16.46 18.38 14.18
CA GLN A 173 15.66 17.79 15.24
C GLN A 173 14.39 18.65 15.42
N VAL A 174 13.22 18.04 15.21
CA VAL A 174 11.92 18.72 15.29
C VAL A 174 11.37 18.72 16.71
N SER A 175 11.63 17.65 17.48
CA SER A 175 11.26 17.53 18.89
C SER A 175 12.45 17.07 19.75
N THR A 176 12.47 17.42 21.04
CA THR A 176 13.62 17.17 21.95
C THR A 176 13.22 16.48 23.26
N ASP A 177 11.94 16.31 23.50
CA ASP A 177 11.36 15.78 24.75
C ASP A 177 10.69 14.42 24.56
N GLY A 178 10.99 13.74 23.43
CA GLY A 178 10.48 12.42 23.12
C GLY A 178 10.87 11.37 24.15
N SER A 179 9.91 10.54 24.53
CA SER A 179 10.06 9.44 25.48
C SER A 179 9.06 8.32 25.16
N ARG A 180 9.10 7.24 25.93
CA ARG A 180 8.08 6.19 25.83
C ARG A 180 6.66 6.76 26.00
N GLU A 181 6.49 7.74 26.88
CA GLU A 181 5.22 8.39 27.19
C GLU A 181 4.86 9.50 26.21
N LEU A 182 5.84 10.12 25.56
CA LEU A 182 5.65 11.23 24.66
C LEU A 182 6.31 10.96 23.31
N GLN A 183 5.52 10.70 22.31
CA GLN A 183 6.01 10.23 21.01
C GLN A 183 5.70 11.21 19.89
N TYR A 184 6.64 11.33 18.94
CA TYR A 184 6.52 12.20 17.78
C TYR A 184 6.70 11.44 16.50
N GLY A 185 5.87 11.73 15.48
CA GLY A 185 6.01 11.16 14.12
C GLY A 185 5.74 9.66 14.02
N LEU A 186 5.22 9.04 15.06
CA LEU A 186 4.78 7.64 15.07
C LEU A 186 3.27 7.54 14.86
N SER A 187 2.81 6.35 14.53
CA SER A 187 1.39 6.03 14.44
C SER A 187 0.72 6.24 15.80
N VAL A 188 -0.54 6.63 15.79
CA VAL A 188 -1.32 6.96 16.99
C VAL A 188 -2.64 6.19 17.01
N HIS A 189 -3.41 6.34 18.09
CA HIS A 189 -4.74 5.76 18.25
C HIS A 189 -4.79 4.24 18.04
N ARG A 190 -3.68 3.54 18.29
CA ARG A 190 -3.54 2.07 18.10
C ARG A 190 -3.87 1.63 16.68
N ASP A 191 -3.52 2.47 15.68
CA ASP A 191 -3.75 2.25 14.25
C ASP A 191 -5.24 2.23 13.84
N GLU A 192 -6.13 2.71 14.70
CA GLU A 192 -7.55 2.89 14.37
C GLU A 192 -7.73 3.81 13.16
N PHE A 193 -8.88 3.72 12.50
CA PHE A 193 -9.28 4.58 11.36
C PHE A 193 -8.30 4.53 10.18
N GLY A 194 -7.59 3.41 9.98
CA GLY A 194 -6.64 3.24 8.89
C GLY A 194 -5.33 4.01 9.06
N ILE A 195 -5.03 4.52 10.26
CA ILE A 195 -3.75 5.16 10.57
C ILE A 195 -2.64 4.09 10.49
N ARG A 196 -1.56 4.38 9.73
CA ARG A 196 -0.42 3.46 9.57
C ARG A 196 0.93 4.15 9.69
N LYS A 197 0.94 5.48 9.83
CA LYS A 197 2.15 6.30 9.98
C LYS A 197 1.84 7.57 10.75
N GLY A 198 2.88 8.26 11.21
CA GLY A 198 2.73 9.48 11.99
C GLY A 198 3.24 10.75 11.32
N THR A 199 3.67 10.68 10.06
CA THR A 199 4.20 11.83 9.30
C THR A 199 3.51 11.95 7.94
N PHE A 200 3.24 13.18 7.48
CA PHE A 200 2.46 13.47 6.28
C PHE A 200 3.05 14.68 5.56
N TRP A 201 3.89 14.42 4.57
CA TRP A 201 4.46 15.49 3.75
C TRP A 201 3.39 16.19 2.91
N SER A 202 3.50 17.50 2.81
CA SER A 202 2.75 18.26 1.81
C SER A 202 3.19 17.86 0.39
N PRO A 203 2.37 18.04 -0.65
CA PRO A 203 2.63 17.50 -1.99
C PRO A 203 3.99 17.88 -2.59
N LYS A 204 4.46 19.11 -2.34
CA LYS A 204 5.78 19.61 -2.82
C LYS A 204 6.89 19.40 -1.78
N GLY A 205 6.55 18.96 -0.55
CA GLY A 205 7.48 18.75 0.54
C GLY A 205 7.95 20.03 1.24
N ASN A 206 7.19 21.13 1.12
CA ASN A 206 7.50 22.38 1.81
C ASN A 206 7.15 22.35 3.31
N LEU A 207 6.19 21.50 3.69
CA LEU A 207 5.70 21.34 5.05
C LEU A 207 5.55 19.85 5.39
N LEU A 208 5.66 19.54 6.70
CA LEU A 208 5.44 18.20 7.22
C LEU A 208 4.43 18.25 8.37
N ALA A 209 3.25 17.66 8.17
CA ALA A 209 2.35 17.39 9.28
C ALA A 209 2.78 16.12 10.01
N PHE A 210 2.61 16.08 11.33
CA PHE A 210 3.00 14.95 12.14
C PHE A 210 2.14 14.82 13.40
N TYR A 211 2.02 13.59 13.89
CA TYR A 211 1.39 13.33 15.18
C TYR A 211 2.37 13.52 16.34
N ARG A 212 1.86 14.13 17.42
CA ARG A 212 2.43 14.13 18.76
C ARG A 212 1.44 13.44 19.68
N MET A 213 1.86 12.35 20.32
CA MET A 213 1.03 11.56 21.22
C MET A 213 1.59 11.60 22.64
N ASP A 214 0.81 12.12 23.58
CA ASP A 214 1.05 12.01 25.02
C ASP A 214 0.22 10.85 25.56
N GLN A 215 0.90 9.82 26.05
CA GLN A 215 0.30 8.64 26.68
C GLN A 215 0.76 8.46 28.14
N SER A 216 1.27 9.52 28.78
CA SER A 216 1.74 9.47 30.16
C SER A 216 0.63 9.04 31.16
N MET A 217 -0.62 9.41 30.87
CA MET A 217 -1.80 9.06 31.66
C MET A 217 -2.37 7.67 31.34
N VAL A 218 -1.88 7.00 30.29
CA VAL A 218 -2.41 5.69 29.88
C VAL A 218 -1.85 4.60 30.77
N THR A 219 -2.70 3.67 31.19
CA THR A 219 -2.31 2.51 32.01
C THR A 219 -1.41 1.57 31.23
N ASP A 220 -0.41 1.03 31.91
CA ASP A 220 0.42 -0.05 31.39
C ASP A 220 -0.34 -1.36 31.42
N TYR A 221 -0.50 -1.98 30.25
CA TYR A 221 -1.06 -3.33 30.09
C TYR A 221 0.08 -4.36 30.19
N PRO A 222 -0.03 -5.38 31.06
CA PRO A 222 1.02 -6.36 31.29
C PRO A 222 1.01 -7.44 30.19
N LEU A 223 1.91 -7.34 29.22
CA LEU A 223 2.21 -8.44 28.29
C LEU A 223 3.29 -9.34 28.92
N VAL A 224 3.23 -10.63 28.64
CA VAL A 224 4.24 -11.60 29.05
C VAL A 224 5.10 -11.97 27.85
N ASP A 225 6.36 -11.57 27.86
CA ASP A 225 7.33 -11.99 26.87
C ASP A 225 7.88 -13.37 27.21
N ILE A 226 7.47 -14.37 26.43
CA ILE A 226 7.87 -15.78 26.57
C ILE A 226 9.11 -16.15 25.76
N ALA A 227 9.71 -15.22 25.02
CA ALA A 227 10.93 -15.48 24.24
C ALA A 227 12.17 -15.68 25.12
N HIS A 228 12.12 -15.27 26.39
CA HIS A 228 13.15 -15.49 27.39
C HIS A 228 12.93 -16.81 28.12
N ARG A 229 14.04 -17.45 28.57
CA ARG A 229 13.95 -18.72 29.36
C ARG A 229 13.06 -18.57 30.59
N VAL A 230 13.19 -17.46 31.31
CA VAL A 230 12.26 -17.06 32.37
C VAL A 230 11.46 -15.90 31.75
N ALA A 231 10.15 -16.09 31.64
CA ALA A 231 9.27 -15.10 31.08
C ALA A 231 9.42 -13.73 31.78
N GLN A 232 9.42 -12.68 31.00
CA GLN A 232 9.56 -11.30 31.48
C GLN A 232 8.28 -10.52 31.24
N LEU A 233 8.06 -9.49 32.06
CA LEU A 233 6.94 -8.57 31.86
C LEU A 233 7.31 -7.50 30.84
N ALA A 234 6.56 -7.44 29.74
CA ALA A 234 6.64 -6.38 28.72
C ALA A 234 5.43 -5.47 28.89
N LEU A 235 5.63 -4.28 29.44
CA LEU A 235 4.56 -3.32 29.67
C LEU A 235 4.25 -2.53 28.37
N GLU A 236 2.99 -2.53 27.98
CA GLU A 236 2.50 -1.77 26.82
C GLU A 236 1.46 -0.73 27.26
N LYS A 237 1.61 0.53 26.82
CA LYS A 237 0.60 1.57 27.04
C LYS A 237 -0.67 1.22 26.25
N TYR A 238 -1.75 0.89 26.93
CA TYR A 238 -3.00 0.50 26.30
C TYR A 238 -4.23 1.13 26.98
N PRO A 239 -4.98 1.99 26.28
CA PRO A 239 -6.19 2.61 26.82
C PRO A 239 -7.35 1.60 26.81
N MET A 240 -7.41 0.72 27.81
CA MET A 240 -8.50 -0.25 27.95
C MET A 240 -9.88 0.42 28.03
N ALA A 241 -10.93 -0.33 27.71
CA ALA A 241 -12.29 0.17 27.76
C ALA A 241 -12.64 0.79 29.12
N GLY A 242 -13.20 2.01 29.10
CA GLY A 242 -13.54 2.79 30.32
C GLY A 242 -12.35 3.43 31.02
N MET A 243 -11.12 3.21 30.57
CA MET A 243 -9.91 3.83 31.15
C MET A 243 -9.46 5.06 30.34
N THR A 244 -8.59 5.87 30.96
CA THR A 244 -8.05 7.08 30.34
C THR A 244 -7.26 6.76 29.06
N SER A 245 -7.55 7.51 28.00
CA SER A 245 -6.87 7.40 26.71
C SER A 245 -5.73 8.41 26.59
N HIS A 246 -4.86 8.18 25.60
CA HIS A 246 -3.81 9.10 25.20
C HIS A 246 -4.38 10.37 24.57
N LYS A 247 -3.58 11.44 24.54
CA LYS A 247 -3.91 12.72 23.94
C LYS A 247 -3.04 12.93 22.70
N VAL A 248 -3.68 13.16 21.55
CA VAL A 248 -2.99 13.40 20.29
C VAL A 248 -3.18 14.83 19.84
N THR A 249 -2.11 15.43 19.33
CA THR A 249 -2.13 16.72 18.65
C THR A 249 -1.42 16.60 17.30
N VAL A 250 -1.77 17.47 16.36
CA VAL A 250 -1.14 17.50 15.03
C VAL A 250 -0.24 18.72 14.94
N GLY A 251 1.07 18.49 14.75
CA GLY A 251 2.06 19.52 14.48
C GLY A 251 2.28 19.70 12.98
N VAL A 252 2.70 20.89 12.59
CA VAL A 252 3.15 21.23 11.23
C VAL A 252 4.53 21.85 11.31
N TYR A 253 5.50 21.16 10.76
CA TYR A 253 6.89 21.61 10.70
C TYR A 253 7.22 22.20 9.33
N ASN A 254 7.93 23.32 9.34
CA ASN A 254 8.46 23.97 8.14
C ASN A 254 9.98 23.81 8.09
N PRO A 255 10.54 22.96 7.20
CA PRO A 255 11.98 22.72 7.09
C PRO A 255 12.78 23.96 6.73
N SER A 256 12.20 24.92 5.99
CA SER A 256 12.91 26.14 5.55
C SER A 256 13.13 27.14 6.69
N THR A 257 12.22 27.17 7.68
CA THR A 257 12.30 28.08 8.81
C THR A 257 12.69 27.40 10.12
N ASN A 258 12.74 26.08 10.14
CA ASN A 258 12.94 25.23 11.33
C ASN A 258 11.93 25.55 12.45
N LYS A 259 10.65 25.81 12.08
CA LYS A 259 9.59 26.14 13.02
C LYS A 259 8.47 25.12 12.96
N THR A 260 7.89 24.82 14.12
CA THR A 260 6.69 23.99 14.28
C THR A 260 5.56 24.85 14.80
N ILE A 261 4.37 24.67 14.26
CA ILE A 261 3.10 25.12 14.83
C ILE A 261 2.23 23.89 15.13
N TYR A 262 1.20 24.06 15.95
CA TYR A 262 0.22 23.01 16.21
C TYR A 262 -1.16 23.45 15.75
N LEU A 263 -1.96 22.51 15.23
CA LEU A 263 -3.36 22.78 14.88
C LEU A 263 -4.15 23.12 16.14
N GLN A 264 -4.95 24.20 16.06
CA GLN A 264 -5.76 24.72 17.16
C GLN A 264 -7.09 23.96 17.26
N ALA A 265 -7.01 22.65 17.49
CA ALA A 265 -8.16 21.74 17.52
C ALA A 265 -8.89 21.73 18.88
N GLY A 266 -8.39 22.46 19.89
CA GLY A 266 -8.92 22.45 21.25
C GLY A 266 -8.40 21.29 22.09
N ASP A 267 -9.14 20.92 23.15
CA ASP A 267 -8.74 19.85 24.08
C ASP A 267 -8.74 18.49 23.36
N PRO A 268 -7.61 17.76 23.35
CA PRO A 268 -7.50 16.45 22.71
C PRO A 268 -8.02 15.29 23.58
N THR A 269 -8.56 15.55 24.77
CA THR A 269 -9.06 14.52 25.69
C THR A 269 -10.23 13.76 25.07
N ASP A 270 -10.15 12.42 25.07
CA ASP A 270 -11.15 11.50 24.51
C ASP A 270 -11.58 11.86 23.07
N ARG A 271 -10.58 12.21 22.23
CA ARG A 271 -10.77 12.53 20.83
C ARG A 271 -9.74 11.83 19.94
N TYR A 272 -10.13 11.58 18.71
CA TYR A 272 -9.29 11.07 17.65
C TYR A 272 -9.10 12.12 16.55
N PHE A 273 -7.87 12.20 16.03
CA PHE A 273 -7.47 13.03 14.89
C PHE A 273 -6.88 12.12 13.83
N THR A 274 -7.57 11.93 12.71
CA THR A 274 -7.22 10.89 11.75
C THR A 274 -7.29 11.38 10.31
N ASN A 275 -6.72 10.59 9.40
CA ASN A 275 -6.82 10.77 7.94
C ASN A 275 -6.40 12.16 7.47
N ILE A 276 -5.20 12.59 7.87
CA ILE A 276 -4.62 13.88 7.49
C ILE A 276 -4.44 13.95 5.97
N ALA A 277 -4.96 15.01 5.36
CA ALA A 277 -4.80 15.31 3.94
C ALA A 277 -4.37 16.77 3.73
N TRP A 278 -3.68 17.02 2.62
CA TRP A 278 -3.23 18.35 2.23
C TRP A 278 -4.02 18.87 1.02
N SER A 279 -4.28 20.19 0.99
CA SER A 279 -4.66 20.84 -0.26
C SER A 279 -3.50 20.80 -1.26
N PRO A 280 -3.77 20.77 -2.59
CA PRO A 280 -2.71 20.79 -3.61
C PRO A 280 -1.80 22.01 -3.58
N ASP A 281 -2.27 23.14 -3.03
CA ASP A 281 -1.50 24.39 -2.84
C ASP A 281 -0.72 24.44 -1.54
N GLU A 282 -0.85 23.42 -0.66
CA GLU A 282 -0.19 23.26 0.64
C GLU A 282 -0.61 24.30 1.70
N ARG A 283 -1.72 25.00 1.50
CA ARG A 283 -2.19 26.05 2.42
C ARG A 283 -3.18 25.54 3.46
N THR A 284 -3.79 24.40 3.21
CA THR A 284 -4.84 23.85 4.06
C THR A 284 -4.55 22.39 4.39
N ILE A 285 -4.77 22.05 5.66
CA ILE A 285 -4.76 20.66 6.15
C ILE A 285 -6.19 20.27 6.48
N TYR A 286 -6.55 19.06 6.12
CA TYR A 286 -7.83 18.44 6.43
C TYR A 286 -7.62 17.28 7.38
N VAL A 287 -8.45 17.21 8.41
CA VAL A 287 -8.37 16.18 9.45
C VAL A 287 -9.78 15.71 9.77
N PHE A 288 -9.98 14.42 9.92
CA PHE A 288 -11.19 13.93 10.58
C PHE A 288 -11.01 13.98 12.09
N GLU A 289 -11.97 14.62 12.77
CA GLU A 289 -12.08 14.71 14.21
C GLU A 289 -13.25 13.85 14.69
N LEU A 290 -13.00 13.01 15.68
CA LEU A 290 -14.03 12.14 16.28
C LEU A 290 -13.94 12.20 17.81
N PRO A 291 -15.06 12.18 18.55
CA PRO A 291 -15.06 11.84 19.96
C PRO A 291 -14.76 10.35 20.15
N ARG A 292 -14.35 9.97 21.35
CA ARG A 292 -14.08 8.58 21.71
C ARG A 292 -15.34 7.69 21.64
N THR A 293 -16.53 8.26 21.68
CA THR A 293 -17.79 7.56 21.44
C THR A 293 -17.95 7.06 20.02
N GLN A 294 -17.21 7.65 19.06
CA GLN A 294 -17.16 7.26 17.65
C GLN A 294 -18.51 7.28 16.92
N ASP A 295 -19.47 8.02 17.44
CA ASP A 295 -20.82 8.16 16.85
C ASP A 295 -20.93 9.36 15.89
N LYS A 296 -19.90 10.21 15.86
CA LYS A 296 -19.81 11.39 15.02
C LYS A 296 -18.40 11.60 14.47
N ALA A 297 -18.27 11.91 13.19
CA ALA A 297 -17.01 12.33 12.55
C ALA A 297 -17.19 13.68 11.85
N GLU A 298 -16.26 14.58 12.03
CA GLU A 298 -16.22 15.88 11.35
C GLU A 298 -14.95 16.00 10.50
N LEU A 299 -15.10 16.31 9.19
CA LEU A 299 -13.98 16.72 8.36
C LEU A 299 -13.75 18.21 8.53
N VAL A 300 -12.62 18.56 9.12
CA VAL A 300 -12.27 19.92 9.49
C VAL A 300 -11.08 20.42 8.68
N SER A 301 -11.12 21.66 8.22
CA SER A 301 -10.01 22.34 7.56
C SER A 301 -9.28 23.26 8.51
N TYR A 302 -7.94 23.30 8.36
CA TYR A 302 -7.02 24.12 9.15
C TYR A 302 -6.08 24.90 8.23
N ASP A 303 -5.72 26.11 8.64
CA ASP A 303 -4.66 26.86 8.00
C ASP A 303 -3.30 26.21 8.30
N ALA A 304 -2.56 25.87 7.28
CA ALA A 304 -1.29 25.16 7.43
C ALA A 304 -0.14 26.02 7.97
N GLN A 305 -0.27 27.35 7.96
CA GLN A 305 0.76 28.26 8.45
C GLN A 305 0.52 28.73 9.89
N THR A 306 -0.75 28.89 10.28
CA THR A 306 -1.11 29.39 11.61
C THR A 306 -1.66 28.32 12.54
N GLY A 307 -2.11 27.17 11.98
CA GLY A 307 -2.82 26.14 12.74
C GLY A 307 -4.27 26.48 13.03
N GLU A 308 -4.78 27.62 12.57
CA GLU A 308 -6.15 28.08 12.86
C GLU A 308 -7.18 27.08 12.31
N ARG A 309 -8.14 26.72 13.17
CA ARG A 309 -9.31 25.90 12.79
C ARG A 309 -10.27 26.78 11.98
N LYS A 310 -10.54 26.38 10.72
CA LYS A 310 -11.36 27.20 9.81
C LYS A 310 -12.80 26.71 9.74
N THR A 311 -13.06 25.62 9.09
CA THR A 311 -14.42 25.22 8.73
C THR A 311 -14.60 23.73 8.93
N VAL A 312 -15.76 23.33 9.45
CA VAL A 312 -16.28 21.97 9.37
C VAL A 312 -16.92 21.81 7.98
N LEU A 313 -16.27 21.05 7.11
CA LEU A 313 -16.73 20.83 5.74
C LEU A 313 -17.77 19.73 5.63
N TYR A 314 -17.74 18.79 6.55
CA TYR A 314 -18.60 17.63 6.52
C TYR A 314 -18.78 17.03 7.91
N THR A 315 -19.99 16.55 8.18
CA THR A 315 -20.32 15.81 9.40
C THR A 315 -21.01 14.52 9.01
N GLU A 316 -20.60 13.42 9.63
CA GLU A 316 -21.27 12.12 9.56
C GLU A 316 -21.62 11.66 10.98
N GLU A 317 -22.87 11.26 11.18
CA GLU A 317 -23.37 10.76 12.45
C GLU A 317 -24.06 9.43 12.26
N ASN A 318 -23.86 8.49 13.17
CA ASN A 318 -24.52 7.21 13.17
C ASN A 318 -24.70 6.73 14.62
N ALA A 319 -25.90 6.26 14.96
CA ALA A 319 -26.23 5.80 16.31
C ALA A 319 -25.39 4.59 16.78
N ARG A 320 -24.69 3.90 15.88
CA ARG A 320 -23.80 2.78 16.21
C ARG A 320 -22.35 3.25 16.23
N TYR A 321 -21.81 3.64 15.07
CA TYR A 321 -20.44 4.17 14.93
C TYR A 321 -20.25 4.80 13.54
N VAL A 322 -19.27 5.70 13.46
CA VAL A 322 -18.73 6.27 12.22
C VAL A 322 -17.24 5.93 12.15
N GLU A 323 -16.77 5.49 10.98
CA GLU A 323 -15.41 4.96 10.81
C GLU A 323 -14.75 5.52 9.55
N PRO A 324 -14.20 6.75 9.59
CA PRO A 324 -13.46 7.34 8.48
C PRO A 324 -12.07 6.71 8.37
N CYS A 325 -11.90 5.72 7.50
CA CYS A 325 -10.65 4.96 7.37
C CYS A 325 -9.72 5.49 6.27
N ASN A 326 -10.11 6.52 5.52
CA ASN A 326 -9.35 7.00 4.37
C ASN A 326 -9.30 8.53 4.32
N PRO A 327 -8.13 9.13 4.00
CA PRO A 327 -8.03 10.57 3.77
C PRO A 327 -8.78 10.98 2.50
N ILE A 328 -9.24 12.22 2.44
CA ILE A 328 -9.75 12.80 1.21
C ILE A 328 -8.67 12.88 0.15
N GLN A 329 -9.05 12.78 -1.13
CA GLN A 329 -8.12 12.87 -2.26
C GLN A 329 -8.62 13.88 -3.29
N PHE A 330 -7.82 14.93 -3.53
CA PHE A 330 -8.15 15.95 -4.50
C PHE A 330 -8.06 15.42 -5.94
N LEU A 331 -8.96 15.89 -6.81
CA LEU A 331 -8.88 15.56 -8.23
C LEU A 331 -7.62 16.22 -8.84
N PRO A 332 -6.73 15.46 -9.48
CA PRO A 332 -5.49 16.03 -10.05
C PRO A 332 -5.72 17.00 -11.23
N TRP A 333 -6.94 17.03 -11.79
CA TRP A 333 -7.34 17.96 -12.86
C TRP A 333 -8.28 19.07 -12.39
N ASP A 334 -8.71 19.07 -11.12
CA ASP A 334 -9.62 20.09 -10.57
C ASP A 334 -9.47 20.16 -9.04
N ALA A 335 -8.55 21.00 -8.59
CA ALA A 335 -8.23 21.20 -7.17
C ALA A 335 -9.39 21.81 -6.34
N SER A 336 -10.49 22.23 -6.99
CA SER A 336 -11.69 22.68 -6.29
C SER A 336 -12.57 21.53 -5.80
N LYS A 337 -12.18 20.28 -6.07
CA LYS A 337 -12.98 19.08 -5.73
C LYS A 337 -12.10 17.97 -5.16
N PHE A 338 -12.70 17.18 -4.28
CA PHE A 338 -12.07 15.98 -3.73
C PHE A 338 -13.03 14.78 -3.72
N ILE A 339 -12.46 13.59 -3.66
CA ILE A 339 -13.16 12.34 -3.39
C ILE A 339 -13.02 12.01 -1.90
N MET A 340 -14.11 11.62 -1.29
CA MET A 340 -14.18 11.07 0.06
C MET A 340 -14.86 9.72 0.04
N GLN A 341 -14.39 8.80 0.87
CA GLN A 341 -15.05 7.53 1.14
C GLN A 341 -15.92 7.67 2.39
N SER A 342 -17.13 7.11 2.35
CA SER A 342 -18.08 7.18 3.47
C SER A 342 -19.05 6.01 3.42
N ARG A 343 -19.50 5.55 4.60
CA ARG A 343 -20.52 4.50 4.78
C ARG A 343 -21.92 5.07 5.02
N ARG A 344 -22.16 6.34 4.68
CA ARG A 344 -23.41 7.06 4.95
C ARG A 344 -24.70 6.40 4.42
N ASP A 345 -24.58 5.53 3.43
CA ASP A 345 -25.72 4.77 2.87
C ASP A 345 -25.70 3.28 3.23
N GLY A 346 -24.84 2.89 4.21
CA GLY A 346 -24.72 1.53 4.73
C GLY A 346 -23.51 0.74 4.20
N TYR A 347 -22.86 1.20 3.12
CA TYR A 347 -21.69 0.60 2.52
C TYR A 347 -20.64 1.66 2.20
N ASN A 348 -19.36 1.27 2.16
CA ASN A 348 -18.28 2.19 1.80
C ASN A 348 -18.33 2.53 0.32
N HIS A 349 -18.60 3.80 0.01
CA HIS A 349 -18.71 4.31 -1.36
C HIS A 349 -17.90 5.59 -1.58
N LEU A 350 -17.70 5.93 -2.86
CA LEU A 350 -16.98 7.12 -3.31
C LEU A 350 -17.97 8.28 -3.54
N TYR A 351 -17.65 9.41 -2.95
CA TYR A 351 -18.42 10.65 -3.05
C TYR A 351 -17.55 11.82 -3.51
N LEU A 352 -18.08 12.64 -4.42
CA LEU A 352 -17.45 13.86 -4.92
C LEU A 352 -17.96 15.06 -4.14
N PHE A 353 -17.04 15.87 -3.63
CA PHE A 353 -17.32 17.08 -2.85
C PHE A 353 -16.69 18.32 -3.46
N ASP A 354 -17.30 19.47 -3.22
CA ASP A 354 -16.71 20.80 -3.40
C ASP A 354 -15.77 21.10 -2.23
N ALA A 355 -14.55 21.48 -2.51
CA ALA A 355 -13.50 21.65 -1.49
C ALA A 355 -13.65 22.93 -0.66
N ALA A 356 -14.32 23.95 -1.17
CA ALA A 356 -14.49 25.22 -0.47
C ALA A 356 -15.67 25.16 0.50
N SER A 357 -16.79 24.58 0.08
CA SER A 357 -18.05 24.55 0.84
C SER A 357 -18.32 23.26 1.57
N GLY A 358 -17.61 22.16 1.25
CA GLY A 358 -17.94 20.84 1.76
C GLY A 358 -19.24 20.25 1.19
N LYS A 359 -19.79 20.87 0.14
CA LYS A 359 -21.05 20.40 -0.46
C LYS A 359 -20.85 19.10 -1.19
N LEU A 360 -21.69 18.10 -0.91
CA LEU A 360 -21.77 16.88 -1.71
C LEU A 360 -22.26 17.22 -3.11
N LEU A 361 -21.45 16.92 -4.13
CA LEU A 361 -21.79 17.14 -5.52
C LEU A 361 -22.39 15.88 -6.18
N LYS A 362 -21.85 14.70 -5.84
CA LYS A 362 -22.26 13.45 -6.46
C LYS A 362 -21.82 12.23 -5.67
N GLN A 363 -22.68 11.21 -5.61
CA GLN A 363 -22.27 9.86 -5.25
C GLN A 363 -21.79 9.14 -6.53
N LEU A 364 -20.56 8.63 -6.53
CA LEU A 364 -19.93 8.02 -7.72
C LEU A 364 -20.17 6.51 -7.80
N THR A 365 -20.18 5.83 -6.66
CA THR A 365 -20.45 4.40 -6.56
C THR A 365 -21.66 4.16 -5.66
N LYS A 366 -22.48 3.13 -5.95
CA LYS A 366 -23.72 2.86 -5.22
C LYS A 366 -24.08 1.38 -5.34
N GLY A 367 -24.57 0.79 -4.26
CA GLY A 367 -25.02 -0.60 -4.25
C GLY A 367 -24.81 -1.27 -2.89
N LYS A 368 -25.13 -2.57 -2.80
CA LYS A 368 -24.89 -3.39 -1.61
C LYS A 368 -23.50 -4.05 -1.70
N TYR A 369 -22.46 -3.24 -1.67
CA TYR A 369 -21.06 -3.68 -1.76
C TYR A 369 -20.14 -2.62 -1.19
N GLU A 370 -18.90 -3.02 -0.91
CA GLU A 370 -17.85 -2.14 -0.40
C GLU A 370 -16.88 -1.73 -1.51
N VAL A 371 -16.53 -0.46 -1.57
CA VAL A 371 -15.27 -0.02 -2.15
C VAL A 371 -14.18 -0.38 -1.15
N ILE A 372 -13.31 -1.32 -1.53
CA ILE A 372 -12.25 -1.83 -0.65
C ILE A 372 -11.09 -0.84 -0.60
N GLU A 373 -10.67 -0.35 -1.77
CA GLU A 373 -9.55 0.58 -1.89
C GLU A 373 -9.75 1.53 -3.07
N MET A 374 -9.46 2.80 -2.87
CA MET A 374 -9.30 3.77 -3.94
C MET A 374 -7.84 3.78 -4.38
N LEU A 375 -7.53 3.21 -5.55
CA LEU A 375 -6.17 3.08 -6.08
C LEU A 375 -5.60 4.41 -6.60
N GLY A 376 -6.46 5.34 -7.02
CA GLY A 376 -6.07 6.66 -7.49
C GLY A 376 -6.87 7.15 -8.70
N PHE A 377 -6.22 7.92 -9.56
CA PHE A 377 -6.90 8.61 -10.66
C PHE A 377 -6.26 8.33 -12.02
N ASN A 378 -7.09 8.22 -13.05
CA ASN A 378 -6.69 8.45 -14.43
C ASN A 378 -7.10 9.88 -14.82
N ALA A 379 -6.15 10.82 -14.80
CA ALA A 379 -6.42 12.23 -15.07
C ALA A 379 -6.85 12.48 -16.53
N GLN A 380 -6.36 11.69 -17.48
CA GLN A 380 -6.73 11.81 -18.90
C GLN A 380 -8.18 11.36 -19.14
N ALA A 381 -8.60 10.25 -18.54
CA ALA A 381 -9.96 9.74 -18.63
C ALA A 381 -10.91 10.42 -17.63
N LYS A 382 -10.41 11.26 -16.73
CA LYS A 382 -11.13 11.91 -15.62
C LYS A 382 -11.94 10.89 -14.80
N SER A 383 -11.27 9.80 -14.42
CA SER A 383 -11.85 8.67 -13.70
C SER A 383 -11.11 8.41 -12.40
N VAL A 384 -11.85 7.89 -11.42
CA VAL A 384 -11.32 7.27 -10.21
C VAL A 384 -11.14 5.78 -10.50
N VAL A 385 -10.01 5.21 -10.10
CA VAL A 385 -9.71 3.78 -10.18
C VAL A 385 -9.78 3.20 -8.78
N TYR A 386 -10.50 2.10 -8.61
CA TYR A 386 -10.78 1.50 -7.31
C TYR A 386 -10.96 0.00 -7.37
N GLN A 387 -10.82 -0.66 -6.22
CA GLN A 387 -11.20 -2.05 -6.00
C GLN A 387 -12.52 -2.13 -5.23
N SER A 388 -13.34 -3.11 -5.56
CA SER A 388 -14.56 -3.40 -4.80
C SER A 388 -14.93 -4.89 -4.85
N ASN A 389 -15.81 -5.29 -3.94
CA ASN A 389 -16.40 -6.62 -3.91
C ASN A 389 -17.78 -6.68 -4.56
N GLN A 390 -18.10 -5.74 -5.49
CA GLN A 390 -19.44 -5.60 -6.07
C GLN A 390 -19.92 -6.81 -6.89
N ASN A 391 -18.99 -7.62 -7.42
CA ASN A 391 -19.33 -8.81 -8.19
C ASN A 391 -19.56 -10.03 -7.29
N ASN A 392 -18.83 -10.11 -6.18
CA ASN A 392 -18.88 -11.23 -5.26
C ASN A 392 -18.38 -10.74 -3.88
N PRO A 393 -19.11 -10.94 -2.78
CA PRO A 393 -18.76 -10.43 -1.45
C PRO A 393 -17.37 -10.87 -0.94
N ILE A 394 -16.87 -12.02 -1.38
CA ILE A 394 -15.59 -12.60 -0.95
C ILE A 394 -14.46 -12.46 -1.99
N GLN A 395 -14.67 -11.68 -3.04
CA GLN A 395 -13.70 -11.45 -4.11
C GLN A 395 -13.55 -9.97 -4.39
N TYR A 396 -12.34 -9.55 -4.75
CA TYR A 396 -12.05 -8.17 -5.11
C TYR A 396 -11.80 -8.09 -6.61
N SER A 397 -12.42 -7.10 -7.25
CA SER A 397 -12.26 -6.76 -8.67
C SER A 397 -11.89 -5.30 -8.85
N ASN A 398 -11.26 -4.99 -9.98
CA ASN A 398 -10.78 -3.66 -10.33
C ASN A 398 -11.80 -2.92 -11.21
N PHE A 399 -12.07 -1.68 -10.87
CA PHE A 399 -13.04 -0.84 -11.56
C PHE A 399 -12.49 0.57 -11.80
N SER A 400 -13.07 1.26 -12.76
CA SER A 400 -12.98 2.72 -12.86
C SER A 400 -14.37 3.34 -12.92
N VAL A 401 -14.51 4.56 -12.36
CA VAL A 401 -15.72 5.37 -12.48
C VAL A 401 -15.38 6.74 -13.03
N ASN A 402 -16.02 7.14 -14.14
CA ASN A 402 -15.85 8.47 -14.69
C ASN A 402 -16.57 9.50 -13.80
N VAL A 403 -15.85 10.51 -13.33
CA VAL A 403 -16.35 11.48 -12.34
C VAL A 403 -17.52 12.31 -12.88
N ALA A 404 -17.48 12.71 -14.15
CA ALA A 404 -18.53 13.53 -14.74
C ALA A 404 -19.80 12.73 -15.02
N THR A 405 -19.68 11.58 -15.71
CA THR A 405 -20.83 10.79 -16.16
C THR A 405 -21.33 9.81 -15.10
N GLY A 406 -20.45 9.33 -14.20
CA GLY A 406 -20.74 8.23 -13.24
C GLY A 406 -20.71 6.86 -13.90
N LYS A 407 -20.24 6.75 -15.15
CA LYS A 407 -20.10 5.46 -15.83
C LYS A 407 -19.03 4.63 -15.15
N VAL A 408 -19.42 3.46 -14.65
CA VAL A 408 -18.53 2.45 -14.09
C VAL A 408 -18.08 1.51 -15.20
N THR A 409 -16.81 1.13 -15.19
CA THR A 409 -16.21 0.15 -16.10
C THR A 409 -15.41 -0.84 -15.27
N GLN A 410 -15.70 -2.13 -15.40
CA GLN A 410 -14.87 -3.20 -14.86
C GLN A 410 -13.59 -3.32 -15.72
N LEU A 411 -12.44 -3.45 -15.08
CA LEU A 411 -11.13 -3.44 -15.74
C LEU A 411 -10.55 -4.85 -15.90
N ASP A 412 -10.87 -5.75 -14.97
CA ASP A 412 -10.41 -7.14 -14.94
C ASP A 412 -11.42 -8.12 -15.58
N ASN A 413 -11.12 -9.40 -15.50
CA ASN A 413 -11.95 -10.47 -16.05
C ASN A 413 -13.12 -10.90 -15.12
N GLY A 414 -13.17 -10.41 -13.89
CA GLY A 414 -14.18 -10.76 -12.87
C GLY A 414 -14.01 -12.13 -12.23
N GLU A 415 -12.93 -12.86 -12.50
CA GLU A 415 -12.65 -14.17 -11.94
C GLU A 415 -11.65 -14.08 -10.79
N GLY A 416 -11.95 -14.73 -9.65
CA GLY A 416 -11.00 -14.79 -8.53
C GLY A 416 -10.88 -13.51 -7.73
N THR A 417 -9.71 -13.31 -7.13
CA THR A 417 -9.39 -12.14 -6.30
C THR A 417 -8.20 -11.41 -6.87
N HIS A 418 -8.37 -10.11 -7.06
CA HIS A 418 -7.41 -9.21 -7.71
C HIS A 418 -6.70 -8.32 -6.70
N TYR A 419 -5.41 -8.04 -6.93
CA TYR A 419 -4.59 -7.08 -6.20
C TYR A 419 -3.85 -6.23 -7.23
N ALA A 420 -4.14 -4.94 -7.24
CA ALA A 420 -3.68 -4.07 -8.29
C ALA A 420 -2.75 -2.95 -7.79
N THR A 421 -1.80 -2.56 -8.64
CA THR A 421 -0.97 -1.38 -8.47
C THR A 421 -1.18 -0.45 -9.64
N LEU A 422 -1.52 0.82 -9.36
CA LEU A 422 -1.75 1.84 -10.38
C LEU A 422 -0.43 2.47 -10.84
N SER A 423 -0.29 2.69 -12.15
CA SER A 423 0.83 3.46 -12.71
C SER A 423 0.79 4.92 -12.27
N ALA A 424 1.95 5.60 -12.24
CA ALA A 424 2.03 6.99 -11.79
C ALA A 424 1.18 7.97 -12.64
N GLY A 425 1.01 7.70 -13.94
CA GLY A 425 0.11 8.46 -14.81
C GLY A 425 -1.35 8.01 -14.73
N GLY A 426 -1.63 6.95 -13.98
CA GLY A 426 -2.98 6.42 -13.76
C GLY A 426 -3.60 5.70 -14.95
N ARG A 427 -2.84 5.45 -16.03
CA ARG A 427 -3.39 4.87 -17.26
C ARG A 427 -3.42 3.35 -17.27
N PHE A 428 -2.62 2.71 -16.41
CA PHE A 428 -2.50 1.26 -16.35
C PHE A 428 -2.52 0.75 -14.91
N LEU A 429 -3.06 -0.45 -14.76
CA LEU A 429 -2.95 -1.28 -13.55
C LEU A 429 -2.04 -2.47 -13.85
N LEU A 430 -1.10 -2.75 -12.98
CA LEU A 430 -0.54 -4.07 -12.85
C LEU A 430 -1.45 -4.86 -11.91
N ASP A 431 -2.14 -5.82 -12.44
CA ASP A 431 -3.06 -6.68 -11.71
C ASP A 431 -2.42 -8.04 -11.44
N ARG A 432 -2.46 -8.46 -10.20
CA ARG A 432 -2.08 -9.81 -9.76
C ARG A 432 -3.32 -10.50 -9.23
N TRP A 433 -3.72 -11.58 -9.85
CA TRP A 433 -4.92 -12.28 -9.43
C TRP A 433 -4.74 -13.79 -9.32
N SER A 434 -5.61 -14.42 -8.58
CA SER A 434 -5.66 -15.86 -8.37
C SER A 434 -7.11 -16.34 -8.15
N SER A 435 -7.34 -17.62 -8.42
CA SER A 435 -8.60 -18.31 -8.14
C SER A 435 -8.32 -19.74 -7.68
N PRO A 436 -9.32 -20.52 -7.26
CA PRO A 436 -9.13 -21.93 -6.91
C PRO A 436 -8.58 -22.78 -8.05
N SER A 437 -8.80 -22.36 -9.32
CA SER A 437 -8.31 -23.04 -10.53
C SER A 437 -7.09 -22.38 -11.16
N LYS A 438 -6.67 -21.21 -10.65
CA LYS A 438 -5.53 -20.44 -11.16
C LYS A 438 -4.64 -19.99 -10.02
N PHE A 439 -3.40 -20.44 -10.05
CA PHE A 439 -2.50 -20.21 -8.93
C PHE A 439 -2.14 -18.72 -8.79
N ARG A 440 -1.59 -18.10 -9.82
CA ARG A 440 -1.31 -16.67 -9.87
C ARG A 440 -1.03 -16.19 -11.28
N GLU A 441 -1.69 -15.13 -11.70
CA GLU A 441 -1.47 -14.46 -12.98
C GLU A 441 -1.18 -12.98 -12.78
N TYR A 442 -0.38 -12.40 -13.67
CA TYR A 442 -0.06 -10.97 -13.72
C TYR A 442 -0.50 -10.42 -15.06
N ASP A 443 -1.34 -9.40 -14.99
CA ASP A 443 -1.91 -8.73 -16.15
C ASP A 443 -1.60 -7.22 -16.13
N LEU A 444 -1.41 -6.63 -17.29
CA LEU A 444 -1.42 -5.19 -17.47
C LEU A 444 -2.78 -4.79 -18.05
N GLN A 445 -3.52 -3.99 -17.27
CA GLN A 445 -4.88 -3.55 -17.60
C GLN A 445 -4.90 -2.06 -17.93
N SER A 446 -5.71 -1.65 -18.90
CA SER A 446 -6.01 -0.24 -19.15
C SER A 446 -7.07 0.27 -18.17
N THR A 447 -6.86 1.44 -17.56
CA THR A 447 -7.84 2.05 -16.64
C THR A 447 -8.94 2.84 -17.35
N ALA A 448 -8.81 3.05 -18.67
CA ALA A 448 -9.79 3.79 -19.49
C ALA A 448 -10.81 2.88 -20.19
N LYS A 449 -10.48 1.59 -20.36
CA LYS A 449 -11.30 0.63 -21.07
C LYS A 449 -10.99 -0.79 -20.59
N HIS A 450 -11.95 -1.69 -20.78
CA HIS A 450 -11.69 -3.11 -20.56
C HIS A 450 -10.72 -3.64 -21.64
N ALA A 451 -9.44 -3.64 -21.31
CA ALA A 451 -8.37 -4.16 -22.16
C ALA A 451 -7.21 -4.65 -21.28
N THR A 452 -6.94 -5.94 -21.37
CA THR A 452 -5.97 -6.66 -20.55
C THR A 452 -4.92 -7.33 -21.41
N GLN A 453 -3.67 -7.29 -20.96
CA GLN A 453 -2.55 -8.00 -21.55
C GLN A 453 -1.88 -8.87 -20.50
N LYS A 454 -1.92 -10.19 -20.70
CA LYS A 454 -1.23 -11.14 -19.85
C LYS A 454 0.29 -10.97 -19.94
N LEU A 455 0.92 -10.83 -18.79
CA LEU A 455 2.37 -10.65 -18.66
C LEU A 455 3.06 -11.94 -18.23
N HIS A 456 2.52 -12.60 -17.21
CA HIS A 456 3.11 -13.76 -16.56
C HIS A 456 2.02 -14.62 -15.89
N GLU A 457 2.27 -15.92 -15.83
CA GLU A 457 1.47 -16.87 -15.07
C GLU A 457 2.41 -17.84 -14.36
N ASP A 458 2.21 -18.05 -13.07
CA ASP A 458 2.91 -19.08 -12.32
C ASP A 458 2.25 -20.44 -12.55
N GLY A 459 3.07 -21.47 -12.69
CA GLY A 459 2.60 -22.85 -12.73
C GLY A 459 2.01 -23.28 -11.39
N ASP A 460 1.07 -24.20 -11.42
CA ASP A 460 0.49 -24.79 -10.21
C ASP A 460 1.54 -25.65 -9.48
N PRO A 461 2.00 -25.28 -8.28
CA PRO A 461 3.00 -26.03 -7.52
C PRO A 461 2.46 -27.33 -6.92
N TRP A 462 1.13 -27.50 -6.92
CA TRP A 462 0.43 -28.61 -6.27
C TRP A 462 0.18 -29.80 -7.21
N THR A 463 0.57 -29.71 -8.47
CA THR A 463 0.29 -30.75 -9.49
C THR A 463 0.76 -32.14 -9.10
N ALA A 464 1.84 -32.22 -8.30
CA ALA A 464 2.41 -33.47 -7.80
C ALA A 464 1.77 -33.96 -6.49
N TYR A 465 0.82 -33.22 -5.93
CA TYR A 465 0.22 -33.51 -4.62
C TYR A 465 -1.25 -33.92 -4.73
N ASN A 466 -1.71 -34.70 -3.76
CA ASN A 466 -3.12 -34.93 -3.52
C ASN A 466 -3.70 -33.71 -2.80
N VAL A 467 -4.22 -32.75 -3.58
CA VAL A 467 -4.85 -31.54 -3.05
C VAL A 467 -6.27 -31.88 -2.61
N PRO A 468 -6.68 -31.51 -1.39
CA PRO A 468 -8.06 -31.66 -0.94
C PRO A 468 -9.00 -30.87 -1.85
N GLU A 469 -10.19 -31.39 -2.10
CA GLU A 469 -11.26 -30.62 -2.71
C GLU A 469 -11.76 -29.58 -1.70
N VAL A 470 -11.77 -28.31 -2.11
CA VAL A 470 -12.27 -27.20 -1.30
C VAL A 470 -13.58 -26.72 -1.90
N THR A 471 -14.66 -26.88 -1.14
CA THR A 471 -15.98 -26.34 -1.49
C THR A 471 -16.25 -25.08 -0.67
N ARG A 472 -16.89 -24.10 -1.29
CA ARG A 472 -17.37 -22.88 -0.63
C ARG A 472 -18.88 -22.85 -0.71
N GLY A 473 -19.51 -22.32 0.33
CA GLY A 473 -20.94 -22.20 0.42
C GLY A 473 -21.34 -21.05 1.34
N THR A 474 -22.63 -20.88 1.51
CA THR A 474 -23.20 -19.91 2.46
C THR A 474 -24.00 -20.61 3.52
N ILE A 475 -24.06 -20.01 4.70
CA ILE A 475 -25.03 -20.34 5.74
C ILE A 475 -25.92 -19.12 5.98
N LYS A 476 -27.13 -19.35 6.42
CA LYS A 476 -28.02 -18.25 6.77
C LYS A 476 -27.70 -17.70 8.15
N ASP A 477 -27.75 -16.37 8.25
CA ASP A 477 -27.72 -15.67 9.54
C ASP A 477 -28.98 -16.00 10.37
N ALA A 478 -29.00 -15.57 11.63
CA ALA A 478 -30.13 -15.72 12.55
C ALA A 478 -31.44 -15.11 12.03
N ASP A 479 -31.36 -14.14 11.11
CA ASP A 479 -32.51 -13.55 10.42
C ASP A 479 -33.15 -14.50 9.36
N GLY A 480 -32.52 -15.62 9.03
CA GLY A 480 -32.93 -16.58 8.02
C GLY A 480 -32.90 -16.10 6.56
N ALA A 481 -32.44 -14.87 6.33
CA ALA A 481 -32.44 -14.20 5.01
C ALA A 481 -31.05 -13.88 4.52
N THR A 482 -30.18 -13.35 5.38
CA THR A 482 -28.82 -12.91 5.05
C THR A 482 -27.88 -14.12 4.87
N ASP A 483 -27.16 -14.15 3.75
CA ASP A 483 -26.13 -15.15 3.50
C ASP A 483 -24.81 -14.73 4.17
N LEU A 484 -24.25 -15.65 4.98
CA LEU A 484 -22.89 -15.57 5.54
C LEU A 484 -21.97 -16.48 4.72
N TYR A 485 -20.82 -15.95 4.26
CA TYR A 485 -19.87 -16.63 3.39
C TYR A 485 -18.70 -17.21 4.15
#